data_42a6c6c99e2cf83bd3d14fbb3df3be09
#
_entry.id   42a6c6c99e2cf83bd3d14fbb3df3be09
#
_cell.length_a   1.000
_cell.length_b   1.000
_cell.length_c   1.000
_cell.angle_alpha   90.00
_cell.angle_beta   90.00
_cell.angle_gamma   90.00
#
_symmetry.space_group_name_H-M   'P 1'
#
loop_
_entity.id
_entity.type
_entity.pdbx_description
1 polymer ?
#
loop_
_entity_poly.entity_id
_entity_poly.type
_entity_poly.pdbx_seq_one_letter_code
_entity_poly.pdbx_strand_id
1 'polypeptide(L)'
;MKTLYIVSTSAYAGKSLASLALDLHLQAKGLQVGYFKPVGNLPQRVGEHLGDEDAAFIAEQVGAAAAPEELCPVLLDERLIAQACAGTLAPLAEKVSAAFRHIAKGKDVVVAGGLGDLARGGLINLAAPAVAGLLGAKALIITRYEGDSS
;
A
#
# COMPACT_ATOMS: atom_id res chain seq x y z
N MET A 1 16.13 -7.57 5.75
CA MET A 1 14.94 -6.70 5.65
C MET A 1 13.68 -7.54 5.77
N LYS A 2 12.68 -7.07 6.49
CA LYS A 2 11.36 -7.73 6.63
C LYS A 2 10.29 -6.83 6.00
N THR A 3 9.25 -7.43 5.42
CA THR A 3 8.12 -6.68 4.87
C THR A 3 6.84 -7.12 5.55
N LEU A 4 6.07 -6.15 6.05
CA LEU A 4 4.75 -6.34 6.65
C LEU A 4 3.72 -5.68 5.74
N TYR A 5 2.73 -6.44 5.29
CA TYR A 5 1.66 -5.94 4.44
C TYR A 5 0.35 -5.90 5.23
N ILE A 6 -0.13 -4.70 5.49
CA ILE A 6 -1.32 -4.45 6.30
C ILE A 6 -2.54 -4.47 5.39
N VAL A 7 -3.36 -5.48 5.53
CA VAL A 7 -4.57 -5.70 4.72
C VAL A 7 -5.80 -5.82 5.60
N SER A 8 -6.99 -5.78 5.02
CA SER A 8 -8.22 -5.96 5.78
C SER A 8 -9.28 -6.71 4.99
N THR A 9 -10.22 -7.31 5.71
CA THR A 9 -11.37 -8.00 5.12
C THR A 9 -12.43 -7.04 4.57
N SER A 10 -12.40 -5.77 4.99
CA SER A 10 -13.33 -4.74 4.55
C SER A 10 -12.65 -3.37 4.44
N ALA A 11 -13.24 -2.50 3.63
CA ALA A 11 -12.82 -1.10 3.59
C ALA A 11 -13.04 -0.40 4.95
N TYR A 12 -12.25 0.62 5.22
CA TYR A 12 -12.34 1.43 6.46
C TYR A 12 -12.20 0.63 7.77
N ALA A 13 -11.51 -0.50 7.75
CA ALA A 13 -11.26 -1.32 8.95
C ALA A 13 -10.10 -0.82 9.82
N GLY A 14 -9.45 0.29 9.49
CA GLY A 14 -8.36 0.88 10.27
C GLY A 14 -6.95 0.55 9.78
N LYS A 15 -6.78 0.12 8.53
CA LYS A 15 -5.45 -0.20 7.94
C LYS A 15 -4.46 0.96 8.05
N SER A 16 -4.88 2.17 7.67
CA SER A 16 -4.01 3.35 7.65
C SER A 16 -3.53 3.70 9.04
N LEU A 17 -4.43 3.65 10.03
CA LEU A 17 -4.06 3.86 11.43
C LEU A 17 -3.11 2.78 11.94
N ALA A 18 -3.37 1.52 11.61
CA ALA A 18 -2.49 0.40 12.00
C ALA A 18 -1.11 0.51 11.33
N SER A 19 -1.06 0.89 10.06
CA SER A 19 0.21 1.11 9.34
C SER A 19 1.02 2.24 9.98
N LEU A 20 0.38 3.38 10.25
CA LEU A 20 1.01 4.52 10.90
C LEU A 20 1.52 4.17 12.30
N ALA A 21 0.68 3.56 13.13
CA ALA A 21 1.06 3.20 14.49
C ALA A 21 2.23 2.20 14.52
N LEU A 22 2.21 1.22 13.62
CA LEU A 22 3.28 0.22 13.50
C LEU A 22 4.58 0.86 13.04
N ASP A 23 4.54 1.73 12.02
CA ASP A 23 5.71 2.43 11.51
C ASP A 23 6.36 3.27 12.62
N LEU A 24 5.60 4.14 13.27
CA LEU A 24 6.09 4.98 14.37
C LEU A 24 6.63 4.16 15.55
N HIS A 25 5.99 3.04 15.89
CA HIS A 25 6.44 2.15 16.94
C HIS A 25 7.80 1.49 16.61
N LEU A 26 7.97 1.03 15.37
CA LEU A 26 9.21 0.43 14.91
C LEU A 26 10.35 1.46 14.83
N GLN A 27 10.06 2.68 14.37
CA GLN A 27 11.01 3.80 14.38
C GLN A 27 11.45 4.13 15.80
N ALA A 28 10.53 4.17 16.77
CA ALA A 28 10.84 4.42 18.18
C ALA A 28 11.74 3.33 18.80
N LYS A 29 11.79 2.14 18.19
CA LYS A 29 12.72 1.06 18.55
C LYS A 29 14.09 1.18 17.85
N GLY A 30 14.33 2.23 17.09
CA GLY A 30 15.59 2.49 16.40
C GLY A 30 15.72 1.77 15.04
N LEU A 31 14.66 1.18 14.50
CA LEU A 31 14.69 0.54 13.19
C LEU A 31 14.55 1.56 12.07
N GLN A 32 15.25 1.31 10.96
CA GLN A 32 15.05 2.04 9.72
C GLN A 32 13.81 1.48 9.02
N VAL A 33 12.73 2.23 9.07
CA VAL A 33 11.42 1.80 8.50
C VAL A 33 11.16 2.53 7.19
N GLY A 34 10.65 1.81 6.20
CA GLY A 34 10.11 2.36 4.96
C GLY A 34 8.62 2.18 4.90
N TYR A 35 7.88 3.19 4.41
CA TYR A 35 6.46 3.07 4.12
C TYR A 35 6.24 2.92 2.61
N PHE A 36 5.30 2.04 2.23
CA PHE A 36 4.97 1.75 0.84
C PHE A 36 3.48 1.45 0.66
N LYS A 37 2.86 1.96 -0.38
CA LYS A 37 1.48 1.63 -0.75
C LYS A 37 1.45 1.13 -2.19
N PRO A 38 1.49 -0.18 -2.43
CA PRO A 38 1.61 -0.77 -3.78
C PRO A 38 0.56 -0.28 -4.76
N VAL A 39 -0.68 -0.18 -4.29
CA VAL A 39 -1.84 0.30 -5.05
C VAL A 39 -2.65 1.26 -4.19
N GLY A 40 -2.91 2.44 -4.70
CA GLY A 40 -3.80 3.44 -4.10
C GLY A 40 -5.10 3.60 -4.88
N ASN A 41 -6.12 4.17 -4.25
CA ASN A 41 -7.42 4.46 -4.86
C ASN A 41 -7.99 5.82 -4.47
N LEU A 42 -7.18 6.66 -3.83
CA LEU A 42 -7.53 8.02 -3.44
C LEU A 42 -6.59 9.01 -4.17
N PRO A 43 -6.76 9.18 -5.51
CA PRO A 43 -5.88 10.05 -6.27
C PRO A 43 -5.95 11.48 -5.78
N GLN A 44 -4.79 12.06 -5.44
CA GLN A 44 -4.64 13.43 -4.99
C GLN A 44 -3.40 14.06 -5.62
N ARG A 45 -3.47 15.36 -5.92
CA ARG A 45 -2.28 16.12 -6.29
C ARG A 45 -1.43 16.40 -5.06
N VAL A 46 -0.17 15.95 -5.13
CA VAL A 46 0.87 16.23 -4.13
C VAL A 46 1.95 17.07 -4.83
N GLY A 47 1.85 18.39 -4.70
CA GLY A 47 2.65 19.31 -5.49
C GLY A 47 2.29 19.21 -6.98
N GLU A 48 3.28 18.95 -7.83
CA GLU A 48 3.10 18.73 -9.28
C GLU A 48 2.81 17.27 -9.65
N HIS A 49 2.91 16.35 -8.69
CA HIS A 49 2.74 14.91 -8.90
C HIS A 49 1.32 14.45 -8.53
N LEU A 50 0.91 13.34 -9.12
CA LEU A 50 -0.29 12.62 -8.72
C LEU A 50 0.13 11.48 -7.78
N GLY A 51 -0.46 11.45 -6.60
CA GLY A 51 -0.22 10.43 -5.58
C GLY A 51 -1.52 9.91 -4.99
N ASP A 52 -1.39 9.08 -3.97
CA ASP A 52 -2.52 8.61 -3.17
C ASP A 52 -2.58 9.42 -1.87
N GLU A 53 -3.77 9.93 -1.52
CA GLU A 53 -3.98 10.80 -0.35
C GLU A 53 -3.52 10.13 0.96
N ASP A 54 -3.91 8.88 1.15
CA ASP A 54 -3.58 8.10 2.34
C ASP A 54 -2.07 7.82 2.44
N ALA A 55 -1.44 7.48 1.30
CA ALA A 55 0.01 7.29 1.24
C ALA A 55 0.76 8.59 1.55
N ALA A 56 0.32 9.72 1.00
CA ALA A 56 0.92 11.02 1.25
C ALA A 56 0.82 11.41 2.73
N PHE A 57 -0.37 11.22 3.32
CA PHE A 57 -0.59 11.49 4.74
C PHE A 57 0.33 10.67 5.64
N ILE A 58 0.39 9.34 5.44
CA ILE A 58 1.25 8.49 6.27
C ILE A 58 2.72 8.87 6.08
N ALA A 59 3.16 9.07 4.83
CA ALA A 59 4.54 9.46 4.52
C ALA A 59 4.96 10.73 5.26
N GLU A 60 4.09 11.74 5.30
CA GLU A 60 4.33 12.97 6.06
C GLU A 60 4.51 12.69 7.56
N GLN A 61 3.62 11.88 8.16
CA GLN A 61 3.67 11.58 9.59
C GLN A 61 4.90 10.77 10.00
N VAL A 62 5.38 9.89 9.12
CA VAL A 62 6.56 9.04 9.41
C VAL A 62 7.88 9.63 8.92
N GLY A 63 7.83 10.81 8.28
CA GLY A 63 9.02 11.48 7.76
C GLY A 63 9.64 10.78 6.55
N ALA A 64 8.84 10.10 5.72
CA ALA A 64 9.32 9.46 4.50
C ALA A 64 9.57 10.51 3.41
N ALA A 65 10.78 10.49 2.82
CA ALA A 65 11.22 11.47 1.82
C ALA A 65 11.12 10.96 0.37
N ALA A 66 10.34 9.91 0.11
CA ALA A 66 10.17 9.35 -1.24
C ALA A 66 9.15 10.16 -2.06
N ALA A 67 9.30 10.15 -3.37
CA ALA A 67 8.36 10.79 -4.27
C ALA A 67 6.98 10.09 -4.25
N PRO A 68 5.87 10.80 -4.50
CA PRO A 68 4.52 10.22 -4.46
C PRO A 68 4.37 8.97 -5.34
N GLU A 69 4.95 8.97 -6.53
CA GLU A 69 4.94 7.85 -7.48
C GLU A 69 5.81 6.66 -7.04
N GLU A 70 6.77 6.87 -6.16
CA GLU A 70 7.56 5.81 -5.54
C GLU A 70 6.85 5.22 -4.33
N LEU A 71 6.18 6.07 -3.54
CA LEU A 71 5.37 5.65 -2.40
C LEU A 71 4.15 4.85 -2.85
N CYS A 72 3.49 5.28 -3.94
CA CYS A 72 2.31 4.65 -4.49
C CYS A 72 2.39 4.57 -6.02
N PRO A 73 3.03 3.53 -6.58
CA PRO A 73 3.31 3.46 -8.01
C PRO A 73 2.08 3.21 -8.89
N VAL A 74 1.02 2.64 -8.33
CA VAL A 74 -0.21 2.32 -9.07
C VAL A 74 -1.40 3.00 -8.41
N LEU A 75 -2.14 3.80 -9.18
CA LEU A 75 -3.41 4.39 -8.75
C LEU A 75 -4.56 3.69 -9.49
N LEU A 76 -5.46 3.10 -8.75
CA LEU A 76 -6.67 2.46 -9.27
C LEU A 76 -7.72 3.53 -9.54
N ASP A 77 -7.59 4.21 -10.67
CA ASP A 77 -8.49 5.23 -11.18
C ASP A 77 -9.39 4.68 -12.30
N GLU A 78 -10.32 5.50 -12.78
CA GLU A 78 -11.25 5.13 -13.85
C GLU A 78 -10.54 4.75 -15.16
N ARG A 79 -9.41 5.41 -15.47
CA ARG A 79 -8.62 5.14 -16.66
C ARG A 79 -8.00 3.75 -16.60
N LEU A 80 -7.40 3.41 -15.47
CA LEU A 80 -6.77 2.10 -15.27
C LEU A 80 -7.81 0.98 -15.31
N ILE A 81 -8.98 1.21 -14.69
CA ILE A 81 -10.12 0.27 -14.74
C ILE A 81 -10.59 0.08 -16.19
N ALA A 82 -10.76 1.16 -16.96
CA ALA A 82 -11.16 1.07 -18.35
C ALA A 82 -10.15 0.28 -19.20
N GLN A 83 -8.86 0.50 -19.02
CA GLN A 83 -7.81 -0.27 -19.70
C GLN A 83 -7.86 -1.76 -19.34
N ALA A 84 -8.09 -2.09 -18.07
CA ALA A 84 -8.22 -3.47 -17.61
C ALA A 84 -9.44 -4.15 -18.25
N CYS A 85 -10.60 -3.49 -18.28
CA CYS A 85 -11.82 -4.00 -18.91
C CYS A 85 -11.67 -4.18 -20.42
N ALA A 86 -10.90 -3.31 -21.08
CA ALA A 86 -10.62 -3.40 -22.52
C ALA A 86 -9.54 -4.43 -22.88
N GLY A 87 -8.89 -5.05 -21.89
CA GLY A 87 -7.77 -5.97 -22.12
C GLY A 87 -6.49 -5.31 -22.64
N THR A 88 -6.35 -4.00 -22.48
CA THR A 88 -5.20 -3.20 -22.94
C THR A 88 -4.24 -2.81 -21.83
N LEU A 89 -4.46 -3.34 -20.61
CA LEU A 89 -3.64 -3.04 -19.46
C LEU A 89 -2.24 -3.67 -19.59
N ALA A 90 -1.20 -2.84 -19.48
CA ALA A 90 0.17 -3.33 -19.35
C ALA A 90 0.40 -4.00 -18.00
N PRO A 91 1.30 -5.00 -17.90
CA PRO A 91 1.64 -5.62 -16.62
C PRO A 91 2.18 -4.58 -15.61
N LEU A 92 1.58 -4.52 -14.42
CA LEU A 92 1.93 -3.55 -13.38
C LEU A 92 2.90 -4.10 -12.32
N ALA A 93 3.12 -5.41 -12.29
CA ALA A 93 3.93 -6.07 -11.27
C ALA A 93 5.37 -5.54 -11.22
N GLU A 94 6.01 -5.32 -12.39
CA GLU A 94 7.38 -4.79 -12.42
C GLU A 94 7.45 -3.35 -11.92
N LYS A 95 6.45 -2.53 -12.24
CA LYS A 95 6.37 -1.15 -11.74
C LYS A 95 6.29 -1.13 -10.20
N VAL A 96 5.46 -1.99 -9.62
CA VAL A 96 5.34 -2.14 -8.16
C VAL A 96 6.66 -2.65 -7.56
N SER A 97 7.27 -3.68 -8.17
CA SER A 97 8.52 -4.26 -7.68
C SER A 97 9.69 -3.27 -7.75
N ALA A 98 9.77 -2.48 -8.82
CA ALA A 98 10.83 -1.47 -8.96
C ALA A 98 10.71 -0.37 -7.90
N ALA A 99 9.52 0.17 -7.68
CA ALA A 99 9.26 1.16 -6.65
C ALA A 99 9.53 0.59 -5.25
N PHE A 100 9.09 -0.64 -4.99
CA PHE A 100 9.34 -1.32 -3.73
C PHE A 100 10.85 -1.48 -3.43
N ARG A 101 11.65 -1.94 -4.42
CA ARG A 101 13.11 -2.06 -4.26
C ARG A 101 13.75 -0.72 -3.90
N HIS A 102 13.25 0.39 -4.47
CA HIS A 102 13.74 1.72 -4.14
C HIS A 102 13.45 2.09 -2.68
N ILE A 103 12.20 1.94 -2.25
CA ILE A 103 11.77 2.20 -0.86
C ILE A 103 12.51 1.30 0.14
N ALA A 104 12.74 0.05 -0.21
CA ALA A 104 13.35 -0.96 0.67
C ALA A 104 14.85 -0.77 0.89
N LYS A 105 15.50 0.05 0.06
CA LYS A 105 16.96 0.25 0.12
C LYS A 105 17.38 0.86 1.46
N GLY A 106 18.25 0.14 2.19
CA GLY A 106 18.77 0.60 3.50
C GLY A 106 17.74 0.53 4.64
N LYS A 107 16.63 -0.18 4.45
CA LYS A 107 15.60 -0.35 5.48
C LYS A 107 15.73 -1.71 6.19
N ASP A 108 15.40 -1.72 7.48
CA ASP A 108 15.28 -2.95 8.28
C ASP A 108 13.92 -3.60 8.07
N VAL A 109 12.88 -2.75 7.96
CA VAL A 109 11.49 -3.14 7.79
C VAL A 109 10.81 -2.21 6.77
N VAL A 110 9.93 -2.76 5.93
CA VAL A 110 8.98 -1.99 5.14
C VAL A 110 7.57 -2.32 5.62
N VAL A 111 6.81 -1.28 5.97
CA VAL A 111 5.38 -1.36 6.24
C VAL A 111 4.64 -0.99 4.96
N ALA A 112 3.90 -1.94 4.41
CA ALA A 112 3.13 -1.73 3.19
C ALA A 112 1.63 -1.66 3.51
N GLY A 113 0.95 -0.64 3.00
CA GLY A 113 -0.49 -0.45 3.17
C GLY A 113 -1.29 -1.11 2.05
N GLY A 114 -2.30 -1.90 2.40
CA GLY A 114 -3.19 -2.56 1.45
C GLY A 114 -4.30 -1.67 0.91
N LEU A 115 -4.88 -2.10 -0.20
CA LEU A 115 -5.99 -1.45 -0.89
C LEU A 115 -7.32 -2.01 -0.38
N GLY A 116 -8.25 -1.13 0.03
CA GLY A 116 -9.65 -1.47 0.36
C GLY A 116 -9.82 -2.77 1.15
N ASP A 117 -10.19 -3.84 0.44
CA ASP A 117 -10.30 -5.22 0.94
C ASP A 117 -9.32 -6.16 0.23
N LEU A 118 -9.37 -7.47 0.56
CA LEU A 118 -8.42 -8.47 0.04
C LEU A 118 -8.55 -8.73 -1.47
N ALA A 119 -9.72 -8.54 -2.05
CA ALA A 119 -10.00 -8.81 -3.46
C ALA A 119 -9.79 -7.58 -4.36
N ARG A 120 -9.85 -6.39 -3.78
CA ARG A 120 -9.70 -5.15 -4.52
C ARG A 120 -8.33 -5.10 -5.20
N GLY A 121 -8.31 -4.69 -6.46
CA GLY A 121 -7.11 -4.78 -7.30
C GLY A 121 -7.04 -6.07 -8.12
N GLY A 122 -7.97 -7.01 -7.95
CA GLY A 122 -8.01 -8.25 -8.74
C GLY A 122 -8.14 -8.01 -10.24
N LEU A 123 -8.89 -6.99 -10.66
CA LEU A 123 -9.05 -6.60 -12.05
C LEU A 123 -7.72 -6.22 -12.74
N ILE A 124 -6.77 -5.71 -11.97
CA ILE A 124 -5.43 -5.32 -12.44
C ILE A 124 -4.33 -6.31 -12.02
N ASN A 125 -4.71 -7.51 -11.59
CA ASN A 125 -3.83 -8.58 -11.09
C ASN A 125 -2.98 -8.18 -9.87
N LEU A 126 -3.44 -7.23 -9.07
CA LEU A 126 -2.80 -6.74 -7.85
C LEU A 126 -3.72 -6.85 -6.62
N ALA A 127 -4.49 -7.94 -6.52
CA ALA A 127 -5.19 -8.28 -5.29
C ALA A 127 -4.20 -8.57 -4.14
N ALA A 128 -4.65 -8.48 -2.89
CA ALA A 128 -3.78 -8.57 -1.72
C ALA A 128 -2.87 -9.82 -1.71
N PRO A 129 -3.32 -11.04 -2.05
CA PRO A 129 -2.45 -12.20 -2.10
C PRO A 129 -1.34 -12.09 -3.16
N ALA A 130 -1.65 -11.54 -4.33
CA ALA A 130 -0.67 -11.34 -5.40
C ALA A 130 0.38 -10.31 -4.98
N VAL A 131 -0.03 -9.20 -4.37
CA VAL A 131 0.88 -8.18 -3.85
C VAL A 131 1.74 -8.74 -2.72
N ALA A 132 1.19 -9.50 -1.78
CA ALA A 132 1.94 -10.13 -0.71
C ALA A 132 3.07 -11.04 -1.25
N GLY A 133 2.75 -11.85 -2.27
CA GLY A 133 3.75 -12.67 -2.97
C GLY A 133 4.81 -11.85 -3.68
N LEU A 134 4.39 -10.80 -4.40
CA LEU A 134 5.29 -9.90 -5.13
C LEU A 134 6.30 -9.19 -4.23
N LEU A 135 5.87 -8.78 -3.03
CA LEU A 135 6.71 -8.10 -2.04
C LEU A 135 7.47 -9.06 -1.11
N GLY A 136 7.22 -10.37 -1.18
CA GLY A 136 7.72 -11.33 -0.19
C GLY A 136 7.28 -10.98 1.24
N ALA A 137 6.09 -10.43 1.39
CA ALA A 137 5.60 -9.86 2.64
C ALA A 137 4.85 -10.86 3.51
N LYS A 138 4.93 -10.65 4.83
CA LYS A 138 3.98 -11.24 5.77
C LYS A 138 2.75 -10.34 5.87
N ALA A 139 1.56 -10.92 5.69
CA ALA A 139 0.31 -10.17 5.80
C ALA A 139 -0.15 -10.09 7.26
N LEU A 140 -0.52 -8.88 7.69
CA LEU A 140 -1.28 -8.63 8.90
C LEU A 140 -2.71 -8.29 8.47
N ILE A 141 -3.66 -9.16 8.79
CA ILE A 141 -5.05 -9.01 8.36
C ILE A 141 -5.85 -8.37 9.48
N ILE A 142 -6.46 -7.22 9.19
CA ILE A 142 -7.36 -6.52 10.10
C ILE A 142 -8.80 -6.89 9.71
N THR A 143 -9.58 -7.31 10.69
CA THR A 143 -11.00 -7.54 10.52
C THR A 143 -11.78 -6.80 11.59
N ARG A 144 -13.02 -6.38 11.27
CA ARG A 144 -13.93 -5.85 12.27
C ARG A 144 -14.55 -7.00 13.02
N TYR A 145 -14.63 -6.87 14.33
CA TYR A 145 -15.49 -7.73 15.12
C TYR A 145 -16.92 -7.18 15.03
N GLU A 146 -17.77 -7.91 14.33
CA GLU A 146 -19.22 -7.70 14.39
C GLU A 146 -19.75 -8.68 15.43
N GLY A 147 -19.91 -8.18 16.66
CA GLY A 147 -20.56 -8.96 17.71
C GLY A 147 -21.99 -9.29 17.28
N ASP A 148 -22.44 -10.54 17.50
CA ASP A 148 -23.83 -10.89 17.36
C ASP A 148 -24.68 -9.93 18.18
N SER A 149 -25.38 -9.03 17.52
CA SER A 149 -26.47 -8.28 18.12
C SER A 149 -27.66 -9.24 18.23
N SER A 150 -27.59 -10.10 19.22
CA SER A 150 -28.76 -10.87 19.68
C SER A 150 -29.68 -9.98 20.48
#